data_c4874c4c13cf4c679e2f336f555dce8d
#
_entry.id   c4874c4c13cf4c679e2f336f555dce8d
#
_cell.length_a   1.000
_cell.length_b   1.000
_cell.length_c   1.000
_cell.angle_alpha   90.00
_cell.angle_beta   90.00
_cell.angle_gamma   90.00
#
_symmetry.space_group_name_H-M   'P 1'
#
loop_
_entity.id
_entity.type
_entity.pdbx_description
1 polymer ?
#
loop_
_entity_poly.entity_id
_entity_poly.type
_entity_poly.pdbx_seq_one_letter_code
_entity_poly.pdbx_strand_id
1 'polypeptide(L)'
;MKKITTILLIMISVFSIAEAKKDKTITVYHTNDTHSQIYPYSPNLSDTTKAGRGGFVRRVAFFDLQRKQTPDLLLFDSGDFSQGSPYFTMYKGDVEVGLMNLMGYDAVAIGNHEFDFGLENMARLFRNAKFAVVCANYDFTGTPCEGIVKPYTVIVRNGVRIGVFGLSPRLEGLVTAANYGDTKYLDPIPVAKRMVSILRGKEKCDIVICLSHLGWKIGDPTASDECVIKETTGIDLVLGGHSHTMLATPQYVEDAAGKKVPVIQNGKSACSISRFDIHVK
;
A
#
# COMPACT_ATOMS: atom_id res chain seq x y z
N MET A 1 -0.15 -80.03 -25.35
CA MET A 1 -1.09 -78.95 -25.26
C MET A 1 -0.41 -77.76 -24.54
N LYS A 2 0.07 -76.71 -25.29
CA LYS A 2 0.73 -75.53 -24.72
C LYS A 2 -0.35 -74.50 -24.50
N LYS A 3 -0.55 -74.02 -23.24
CA LYS A 3 -1.44 -72.92 -22.89
C LYS A 3 -0.70 -71.64 -23.18
N ILE A 4 -1.24 -70.82 -24.09
CA ILE A 4 -0.78 -69.44 -24.36
C ILE A 4 -1.56 -68.49 -23.41
N THR A 5 -0.88 -67.86 -22.48
CA THR A 5 -1.43 -66.85 -21.60
C THR A 5 -1.23 -65.53 -22.25
N THR A 6 -2.32 -64.90 -22.74
CA THR A 6 -2.30 -63.54 -23.32
C THR A 6 -2.34 -62.54 -22.17
N ILE A 7 -1.26 -61.76 -22.02
CA ILE A 7 -1.19 -60.64 -21.07
C ILE A 7 -1.72 -59.42 -21.80
N LEU A 8 -2.86 -58.92 -21.39
CA LEU A 8 -3.44 -57.65 -21.87
C LEU A 8 -2.81 -56.50 -21.12
N LEU A 9 -1.95 -55.73 -21.79
CA LEU A 9 -1.31 -54.53 -21.25
C LEU A 9 -2.28 -53.36 -21.44
N ILE A 10 -2.96 -52.90 -20.38
CA ILE A 10 -3.80 -51.69 -20.39
C ILE A 10 -2.86 -50.51 -20.19
N MET A 11 -2.60 -49.73 -21.27
CA MET A 11 -1.98 -48.41 -21.20
C MET A 11 -3.01 -47.40 -20.67
N ILE A 12 -2.85 -47.00 -19.42
CA ILE A 12 -3.58 -45.85 -18.89
C ILE A 12 -2.83 -44.58 -19.33
N SER A 13 -3.31 -43.97 -20.38
CA SER A 13 -2.86 -42.64 -20.78
C SER A 13 -3.40 -41.59 -19.78
N VAL A 14 -2.56 -41.11 -18.89
CA VAL A 14 -2.86 -39.96 -18.03
C VAL A 14 -2.86 -38.72 -18.92
N PHE A 15 -4.04 -38.32 -19.39
CA PHE A 15 -4.21 -37.01 -19.99
C PHE A 15 -4.10 -35.96 -18.86
N SER A 16 -2.94 -35.30 -18.72
CA SER A 16 -2.84 -34.04 -17.98
C SER A 16 -3.64 -32.99 -18.73
N ILE A 17 -4.85 -32.75 -18.28
CA ILE A 17 -5.61 -31.58 -18.72
C ILE A 17 -4.86 -30.38 -18.17
N ALA A 18 -4.07 -29.71 -19.01
CA ALA A 18 -3.55 -28.39 -18.70
C ALA A 18 -4.76 -27.46 -18.61
N GLU A 19 -5.20 -27.19 -17.39
CA GLU A 19 -6.24 -26.19 -17.14
C GLU A 19 -5.69 -24.84 -17.64
N ALA A 20 -6.30 -24.28 -18.68
CA ALA A 20 -5.92 -23.00 -19.22
C ALA A 20 -6.01 -21.98 -18.06
N LYS A 21 -4.88 -21.37 -17.72
CA LYS A 21 -4.78 -20.37 -16.63
C LYS A 21 -5.78 -19.26 -16.96
N LYS A 22 -6.89 -19.22 -16.25
CA LYS A 22 -7.95 -18.22 -16.49
C LYS A 22 -7.37 -16.86 -16.13
N ASP A 23 -7.43 -15.89 -17.04
CA ASP A 23 -7.01 -14.52 -16.77
C ASP A 23 -7.68 -14.00 -15.49
N LYS A 24 -6.88 -13.55 -14.55
CA LYS A 24 -7.33 -13.07 -13.24
C LYS A 24 -7.22 -11.56 -13.20
N THR A 25 -8.21 -10.93 -12.60
CA THR A 25 -8.17 -9.48 -12.37
C THR A 25 -8.11 -9.22 -10.86
N ILE A 26 -7.17 -8.39 -10.45
CA ILE A 26 -7.03 -7.87 -9.08
C ILE A 26 -7.38 -6.41 -9.10
N THR A 27 -8.48 -6.05 -8.44
CA THR A 27 -8.91 -4.66 -8.28
C THR A 27 -8.24 -4.06 -7.04
N VAL A 28 -7.49 -2.98 -7.23
CA VAL A 28 -6.78 -2.24 -6.19
C VAL A 28 -7.33 -0.83 -6.10
N TYR A 29 -7.73 -0.41 -4.92
CA TYR A 29 -8.01 0.99 -4.57
C TYR A 29 -6.88 1.57 -3.74
N HIS A 30 -6.59 2.86 -3.94
CA HIS A 30 -5.54 3.57 -3.25
C HIS A 30 -5.98 4.92 -2.75
N THR A 31 -5.52 5.24 -1.53
CA THR A 31 -5.66 6.55 -0.88
C THR A 31 -4.31 6.95 -0.27
N ASN A 32 -4.12 8.25 -0.01
CA ASN A 32 -2.95 8.82 0.65
C ASN A 32 -3.31 10.18 1.24
N ASP A 33 -2.50 10.68 2.17
CA ASP A 33 -2.53 12.06 2.70
C ASP A 33 -3.95 12.52 3.06
N THR A 34 -4.69 11.66 3.76
CA THR A 34 -6.10 11.96 4.07
C THR A 34 -6.23 13.01 5.17
N HIS A 35 -5.17 13.20 5.97
CA HIS A 35 -5.01 14.28 6.95
C HIS A 35 -6.26 14.49 7.80
N SER A 36 -6.74 13.40 8.40
CA SER A 36 -7.90 13.44 9.30
C SER A 36 -9.12 14.20 8.76
N GLN A 37 -9.30 14.26 7.43
CA GLN A 37 -10.48 14.89 6.83
C GLN A 37 -11.70 13.99 7.05
N ILE A 38 -12.29 14.04 8.26
CA ILE A 38 -13.39 13.16 8.69
C ILE A 38 -14.66 13.47 7.91
N TYR A 39 -15.06 14.73 7.87
CA TYR A 39 -16.22 15.18 7.12
C TYR A 39 -15.84 15.78 5.77
N PRO A 40 -16.75 15.79 4.79
CA PRO A 40 -16.55 16.52 3.55
C PRO A 40 -16.31 18.01 3.81
N TYR A 41 -15.56 18.65 2.94
CA TYR A 41 -15.49 20.10 2.93
C TYR A 41 -16.87 20.73 2.71
N SER A 42 -17.07 21.93 3.26
CA SER A 42 -18.29 22.69 3.01
C SER A 42 -18.51 22.89 1.50
N PRO A 43 -19.75 22.70 0.99
CA PRO A 43 -20.05 22.99 -0.42
C PRO A 43 -19.88 24.48 -0.76
N ASN A 44 -19.89 25.34 0.26
CA ASN A 44 -19.71 26.79 0.12
C ASN A 44 -18.25 27.25 0.30
N LEU A 45 -17.28 26.32 0.28
CA LEU A 45 -15.87 26.65 0.35
C LEU A 45 -15.46 27.46 -0.90
N SER A 46 -14.69 28.52 -0.71
CA SER A 46 -14.17 29.36 -1.82
C SER A 46 -13.25 28.59 -2.77
N ASP A 47 -12.50 27.60 -2.25
CA ASP A 47 -11.73 26.66 -3.05
C ASP A 47 -12.67 25.63 -3.72
N THR A 48 -13.09 25.94 -4.94
CA THR A 48 -14.02 25.12 -5.72
C THR A 48 -13.45 23.74 -6.06
N THR A 49 -12.13 23.55 -5.97
CA THR A 49 -11.49 22.23 -6.20
C THR A 49 -11.73 21.27 -5.07
N LYS A 50 -12.05 21.78 -3.87
CA LYS A 50 -12.34 20.98 -2.66
C LYS A 50 -13.79 21.08 -2.20
N ALA A 51 -14.51 22.14 -2.59
CA ALA A 51 -15.88 22.40 -2.13
C ALA A 51 -16.78 21.16 -2.28
N GLY A 52 -17.39 20.74 -1.18
CA GLY A 52 -18.24 19.58 -1.11
C GLY A 52 -17.55 18.22 -1.29
N ARG A 53 -16.21 18.16 -1.37
CA ARG A 53 -15.44 16.91 -1.59
C ARG A 53 -14.85 16.37 -0.29
N GLY A 54 -14.29 15.18 -0.39
CA GLY A 54 -13.54 14.54 0.69
C GLY A 54 -14.41 13.86 1.74
N GLY A 55 -13.75 13.55 2.84
CA GLY A 55 -14.34 12.97 4.04
C GLY A 55 -14.28 11.45 4.16
N PHE A 56 -13.70 10.98 5.27
CA PHE A 56 -13.68 9.55 5.63
C PHE A 56 -15.08 8.95 5.68
N VAL A 57 -16.07 9.68 6.22
CA VAL A 57 -17.46 9.20 6.33
C VAL A 57 -18.03 8.83 4.95
N ARG A 58 -17.77 9.63 3.92
CA ARG A 58 -18.19 9.28 2.55
C ARG A 58 -17.43 8.09 1.99
N ARG A 59 -16.14 7.96 2.32
CA ARG A 59 -15.34 6.81 1.88
C ARG A 59 -15.83 5.51 2.49
N VAL A 60 -16.29 5.51 3.75
CA VAL A 60 -16.90 4.31 4.36
C VAL A 60 -18.08 3.82 3.53
N ALA A 61 -19.02 4.71 3.20
CA ALA A 61 -20.17 4.35 2.37
C ALA A 61 -19.78 3.93 0.94
N PHE A 62 -18.78 4.61 0.36
CA PHE A 62 -18.25 4.26 -0.96
C PHE A 62 -17.65 2.85 -0.99
N PHE A 63 -16.77 2.51 -0.03
CA PHE A 63 -16.14 1.19 0.00
C PHE A 63 -17.11 0.07 0.38
N ASP A 64 -18.14 0.34 1.19
CA ASP A 64 -19.23 -0.62 1.42
C ASP A 64 -19.92 -1.00 0.09
N LEU A 65 -20.22 -0.01 -0.75
CA LEU A 65 -20.80 -0.25 -2.07
C LEU A 65 -19.83 -0.98 -3.01
N GLN A 66 -18.55 -0.57 -3.04
CA GLN A 66 -17.55 -1.20 -3.92
C GLN A 66 -17.33 -2.67 -3.54
N ARG A 67 -17.29 -3.01 -2.26
CA ARG A 67 -17.14 -4.39 -1.79
C ARG A 67 -18.34 -5.28 -2.13
N LYS A 68 -19.55 -4.73 -2.19
CA LYS A 68 -20.72 -5.47 -2.69
C LYS A 68 -20.60 -5.85 -4.17
N GLN A 69 -19.94 -5.02 -4.98
CA GLN A 69 -19.73 -5.26 -6.41
C GLN A 69 -18.46 -6.09 -6.68
N THR A 70 -17.42 -5.87 -5.89
CA THR A 70 -16.10 -6.52 -6.01
C THR A 70 -15.64 -6.94 -4.60
N PRO A 71 -16.12 -8.08 -4.07
CA PRO A 71 -15.82 -8.51 -2.70
C PRO A 71 -14.32 -8.67 -2.42
N ASP A 72 -13.56 -9.04 -3.44
CA ASP A 72 -12.12 -9.32 -3.36
C ASP A 72 -11.22 -8.11 -3.63
N LEU A 73 -11.80 -6.90 -3.71
CA LEU A 73 -11.00 -5.69 -3.89
C LEU A 73 -9.95 -5.54 -2.77
N LEU A 74 -8.80 -4.97 -3.14
CA LEU A 74 -7.77 -4.55 -2.21
C LEU A 74 -7.83 -3.04 -2.01
N LEU A 75 -7.62 -2.60 -0.76
CA LEU A 75 -7.62 -1.19 -0.39
C LEU A 75 -6.34 -0.87 0.36
N PHE A 76 -5.56 0.07 -0.17
CA PHE A 76 -4.29 0.50 0.38
C PHE A 76 -4.26 2.00 0.69
N ASP A 77 -3.46 2.38 1.70
CA ASP A 77 -3.15 3.77 2.00
C ASP A 77 -1.63 3.98 2.08
N SER A 78 -1.16 5.09 1.54
CA SER A 78 0.26 5.41 1.51
C SER A 78 0.70 6.38 2.61
N GLY A 79 -0.01 6.42 3.73
CA GLY A 79 0.35 7.20 4.92
C GLY A 79 -0.24 8.61 4.98
N ASP A 80 0.07 9.31 6.07
CA ASP A 80 -0.49 10.60 6.43
C ASP A 80 -2.02 10.59 6.49
N PHE A 81 -2.60 9.53 7.10
CA PHE A 81 -4.01 9.56 7.47
C PHE A 81 -4.25 10.42 8.71
N SER A 82 -3.23 10.65 9.51
CA SER A 82 -3.16 11.46 10.71
C SER A 82 -3.06 12.95 10.42
N GLN A 83 -3.26 13.79 11.44
CA GLN A 83 -3.08 15.24 11.42
C GLN A 83 -4.09 15.98 10.53
N GLY A 84 -4.48 17.19 10.93
CA GLY A 84 -5.25 18.14 10.10
C GLY A 84 -6.65 18.49 10.61
N SER A 85 -7.20 17.77 11.60
CA SER A 85 -8.53 18.08 12.14
C SER A 85 -8.57 18.13 13.66
N PRO A 86 -9.61 18.78 14.25
CA PRO A 86 -9.86 18.70 15.69
C PRO A 86 -10.05 17.28 16.20
N TYR A 87 -10.56 16.36 15.38
CA TYR A 87 -10.72 14.94 15.74
C TYR A 87 -9.36 14.31 16.06
N PHE A 88 -8.37 14.52 15.20
CA PHE A 88 -7.03 14.01 15.46
C PHE A 88 -6.43 14.60 16.75
N THR A 89 -6.57 15.91 16.96
CA THR A 89 -6.08 16.57 18.16
C THR A 89 -6.72 16.03 19.43
N MET A 90 -8.04 15.75 19.41
CA MET A 90 -8.79 15.27 20.58
C MET A 90 -8.63 13.78 20.81
N TYR A 91 -8.66 12.97 19.74
CA TYR A 91 -8.72 11.50 19.81
C TYR A 91 -7.43 10.81 19.35
N LYS A 92 -6.39 11.60 19.00
CA LYS A 92 -5.03 11.12 18.70
C LYS A 92 -4.98 9.97 17.67
N GLY A 93 -5.91 9.95 16.71
CA GLY A 93 -5.95 8.96 15.64
C GLY A 93 -6.97 7.83 15.80
N ASP A 94 -7.66 7.74 16.94
CA ASP A 94 -8.64 6.65 17.17
C ASP A 94 -9.80 6.70 16.17
N VAL A 95 -10.25 7.90 15.80
CA VAL A 95 -11.34 8.09 14.84
C VAL A 95 -10.90 7.64 13.45
N GLU A 96 -9.70 8.02 13.04
CA GLU A 96 -9.11 7.68 11.75
C GLU A 96 -8.95 6.16 11.61
N VAL A 97 -8.25 5.52 12.55
CA VAL A 97 -8.04 4.07 12.55
C VAL A 97 -9.37 3.31 12.65
N GLY A 98 -10.32 3.81 13.46
CA GLY A 98 -11.66 3.23 13.55
C GLY A 98 -12.39 3.23 12.21
N LEU A 99 -12.36 4.34 11.48
CA LEU A 99 -12.97 4.47 10.14
C LEU A 99 -12.24 3.66 9.09
N MET A 100 -10.89 3.61 9.15
CA MET A 100 -10.08 2.76 8.27
C MET A 100 -10.39 1.27 8.48
N ASN A 101 -10.59 0.84 9.73
CA ASN A 101 -11.04 -0.52 10.04
C ASN A 101 -12.42 -0.84 9.44
N LEU A 102 -13.35 0.13 9.46
CA LEU A 102 -14.69 -0.02 8.85
C LEU A 102 -14.61 -0.09 7.31
N MET A 103 -13.70 0.68 6.69
CA MET A 103 -13.47 0.62 5.24
C MET A 103 -12.80 -0.68 4.79
N GLY A 104 -12.15 -1.40 5.72
CA GLY A 104 -11.49 -2.66 5.46
C GLY A 104 -10.19 -2.49 4.65
N TYR A 105 -9.32 -1.58 5.06
CA TYR A 105 -7.97 -1.51 4.48
C TYR A 105 -7.24 -2.84 4.64
N ASP A 106 -6.44 -3.21 3.63
CA ASP A 106 -5.63 -4.42 3.62
C ASP A 106 -4.20 -4.14 4.11
N ALA A 107 -3.60 -3.03 3.64
CA ALA A 107 -2.30 -2.56 4.12
C ALA A 107 -2.18 -1.03 4.05
N VAL A 108 -1.38 -0.46 4.96
CA VAL A 108 -1.17 0.98 5.11
C VAL A 108 0.33 1.23 5.35
N ALA A 109 0.92 2.18 4.61
CA ALA A 109 2.27 2.66 4.89
C ALA A 109 2.25 3.75 5.97
N ILE A 110 3.41 4.07 6.51
CA ILE A 110 3.59 5.13 7.51
C ILE A 110 4.04 6.40 6.81
N GLY A 111 3.36 7.52 7.07
CA GLY A 111 3.83 8.85 6.71
C GLY A 111 4.55 9.52 7.88
N ASN A 112 4.86 10.80 7.74
CA ASN A 112 5.51 11.57 8.80
C ASN A 112 4.53 11.99 9.91
N HIS A 113 3.26 12.18 9.59
CA HIS A 113 2.26 12.62 10.56
C HIS A 113 1.74 11.51 11.49
N GLU A 114 2.00 10.24 11.20
CA GLU A 114 1.75 9.17 12.15
C GLU A 114 2.59 9.31 13.43
N PHE A 115 3.71 10.06 13.37
CA PHE A 115 4.58 10.34 14.52
C PHE A 115 4.11 11.54 15.39
N ASP A 116 3.10 12.31 15.00
CA ASP A 116 2.77 13.60 15.65
C ASP A 116 2.51 13.51 17.15
N PHE A 117 2.01 12.40 17.66
CA PHE A 117 1.84 12.12 19.08
C PHE A 117 2.83 11.08 19.64
N GLY A 118 3.96 10.87 18.95
CA GLY A 118 5.04 10.00 19.37
C GLY A 118 4.77 8.50 19.20
N LEU A 119 5.82 7.71 19.44
CA LEU A 119 5.83 6.27 19.19
C LEU A 119 4.85 5.47 20.04
N GLU A 120 4.63 5.86 21.30
CA GLU A 120 3.67 5.18 22.18
C GLU A 120 2.25 5.28 21.62
N ASN A 121 1.86 6.48 21.19
CA ASN A 121 0.54 6.66 20.57
C ASN A 121 0.44 5.92 19.23
N MET A 122 1.47 5.99 18.39
CA MET A 122 1.51 5.27 17.12
C MET A 122 1.38 3.76 17.34
N ALA A 123 2.13 3.18 18.27
CA ALA A 123 2.05 1.77 18.62
C ALA A 123 0.65 1.38 19.14
N ARG A 124 0.04 2.23 19.97
CA ARG A 124 -1.32 2.04 20.48
C ARG A 124 -2.34 1.97 19.34
N LEU A 125 -2.26 2.90 18.40
CA LEU A 125 -3.13 2.95 17.22
C LEU A 125 -2.96 1.71 16.35
N PHE A 126 -1.74 1.32 16.06
CA PHE A 126 -1.45 0.20 15.15
C PHE A 126 -1.78 -1.16 15.76
N ARG A 127 -1.77 -1.30 17.09
CA ARG A 127 -2.33 -2.51 17.74
C ARG A 127 -3.83 -2.66 17.55
N ASN A 128 -4.55 -1.55 17.37
CA ASN A 128 -6.00 -1.53 17.13
C ASN A 128 -6.35 -1.61 15.63
N ALA A 129 -5.38 -1.48 14.74
CA ALA A 129 -5.57 -1.59 13.30
C ALA A 129 -5.90 -3.03 12.89
N LYS A 130 -6.90 -3.21 12.01
CA LYS A 130 -7.28 -4.50 11.41
C LYS A 130 -6.60 -4.73 10.06
N PHE A 131 -5.67 -3.87 9.69
CA PHE A 131 -4.88 -3.90 8.47
C PHE A 131 -3.40 -4.05 8.79
N ALA A 132 -2.62 -4.50 7.82
CA ALA A 132 -1.17 -4.55 7.98
C ALA A 132 -0.57 -3.15 7.91
N VAL A 133 0.28 -2.78 8.87
CA VAL A 133 1.07 -1.55 8.81
C VAL A 133 2.46 -1.92 8.29
N VAL A 134 2.86 -1.33 7.17
CA VAL A 134 4.11 -1.68 6.49
C VAL A 134 5.05 -0.48 6.34
N CYS A 135 6.30 -0.66 6.77
CA CYS A 135 7.42 0.25 6.49
C CYS A 135 8.72 -0.56 6.51
N ALA A 136 9.44 -0.57 5.40
CA ALA A 136 10.64 -1.37 5.24
C ALA A 136 11.92 -0.59 5.56
N ASN A 137 11.86 0.75 5.51
CA ASN A 137 13.03 1.61 5.67
C ASN A 137 13.07 2.38 7.01
N TYR A 138 12.26 1.97 7.98
CA TYR A 138 12.44 2.34 9.37
C TYR A 138 12.79 1.10 10.21
N ASP A 139 13.84 1.20 11.01
CA ASP A 139 14.17 0.21 12.03
C ASP A 139 13.60 0.68 13.38
N PHE A 140 12.60 -0.05 13.85
CA PHE A 140 11.91 0.21 15.12
C PHE A 140 12.43 -0.63 16.29
N THR A 141 13.60 -1.29 16.14
CA THR A 141 14.19 -2.10 17.21
C THR A 141 14.39 -1.28 18.48
N GLY A 142 13.92 -1.79 19.61
CA GLY A 142 13.97 -1.10 20.91
C GLY A 142 12.90 -0.02 21.10
N THR A 143 11.98 0.17 20.16
CA THR A 143 10.90 1.16 20.25
C THR A 143 9.54 0.51 20.56
N PRO A 144 8.53 1.27 20.99
CA PRO A 144 7.15 0.76 21.18
C PRO A 144 6.51 0.13 19.94
N CYS A 145 7.02 0.45 18.75
CA CYS A 145 6.52 -0.06 17.45
C CYS A 145 7.22 -1.34 17.00
N GLU A 146 8.22 -1.83 17.74
CA GLU A 146 8.90 -3.08 17.41
C GLU A 146 7.91 -4.24 17.29
N GLY A 147 8.02 -5.00 16.21
CA GLY A 147 7.17 -6.15 15.95
C GLY A 147 5.74 -5.83 15.51
N ILE A 148 5.27 -4.59 15.64
CA ILE A 148 3.95 -4.12 15.18
C ILE A 148 4.02 -3.75 13.70
N VAL A 149 4.95 -2.85 13.35
CA VAL A 149 5.22 -2.47 11.97
C VAL A 149 6.05 -3.56 11.29
N LYS A 150 5.62 -3.97 10.11
CA LYS A 150 6.30 -5.01 9.32
C LYS A 150 6.98 -4.38 8.10
N PRO A 151 8.10 -4.93 7.62
CA PRO A 151 8.71 -4.41 6.39
C PRO A 151 7.81 -4.63 5.15
N TYR A 152 7.05 -5.71 5.14
CA TYR A 152 6.12 -6.08 4.07
C TYR A 152 5.01 -6.99 4.58
N THR A 153 3.98 -7.17 3.76
CA THR A 153 2.96 -8.21 3.91
C THR A 153 2.73 -8.92 2.58
N VAL A 154 2.23 -10.16 2.64
CA VAL A 154 1.81 -10.94 1.46
C VAL A 154 0.32 -11.25 1.58
N ILE A 155 -0.43 -10.84 0.57
CA ILE A 155 -1.87 -11.04 0.48
C ILE A 155 -2.15 -11.99 -0.67
N VAL A 156 -3.06 -12.94 -0.48
CA VAL A 156 -3.53 -13.81 -1.55
C VAL A 156 -4.95 -13.42 -1.91
N ARG A 157 -5.19 -13.09 -3.18
CA ARG A 157 -6.52 -12.83 -3.73
C ARG A 157 -6.68 -13.56 -5.06
N ASN A 158 -7.78 -14.30 -5.22
CA ASN A 158 -8.06 -15.07 -6.44
C ASN A 158 -6.90 -16.02 -6.83
N GLY A 159 -6.13 -16.50 -5.83
CA GLY A 159 -4.96 -17.34 -6.06
C GLY A 159 -3.76 -16.58 -6.65
N VAL A 160 -3.76 -15.24 -6.64
CA VAL A 160 -2.61 -14.37 -6.95
C VAL A 160 -1.94 -13.96 -5.65
N ARG A 161 -0.60 -14.09 -5.59
CA ARG A 161 0.21 -13.67 -4.44
C ARG A 161 0.70 -12.24 -4.66
N ILE A 162 0.30 -11.34 -3.80
CA ILE A 162 0.58 -9.91 -3.88
C ILE A 162 1.47 -9.54 -2.71
N GLY A 163 2.71 -9.15 -3.00
CA GLY A 163 3.65 -8.61 -2.03
C GLY A 163 3.48 -7.10 -1.93
N VAL A 164 3.32 -6.60 -0.71
CA VAL A 164 3.15 -5.17 -0.45
C VAL A 164 4.19 -4.74 0.58
N PHE A 165 5.00 -3.73 0.27
CA PHE A 165 5.98 -3.15 1.19
C PHE A 165 5.82 -1.63 1.27
N GLY A 166 6.24 -1.03 2.39
CA GLY A 166 6.14 0.41 2.64
C GLY A 166 7.50 1.10 2.56
N LEU A 167 7.53 2.34 2.09
CA LEU A 167 8.67 3.26 2.16
C LEU A 167 8.20 4.60 2.70
N SER A 168 9.01 5.19 3.58
CA SER A 168 8.67 6.43 4.29
C SER A 168 9.83 7.44 4.22
N PRO A 169 9.58 8.75 4.37
CA PRO A 169 10.58 9.79 4.19
C PRO A 169 11.59 9.83 5.34
N ARG A 170 12.66 10.59 5.17
CA ARG A 170 13.59 10.92 6.26
C ARG A 170 12.85 11.70 7.35
N LEU A 171 13.00 11.29 8.60
CA LEU A 171 12.31 11.92 9.73
C LEU A 171 12.96 13.24 10.17
N GLU A 172 14.28 13.34 10.04
CA GLU A 172 15.01 14.56 10.39
C GLU A 172 14.53 15.75 9.54
N GLY A 173 14.14 16.81 10.22
CA GLY A 173 13.59 18.01 9.59
C GLY A 173 12.09 17.97 9.28
N LEU A 174 11.46 16.78 9.33
CA LEU A 174 10.00 16.62 9.17
C LEU A 174 9.29 16.36 10.49
N VAL A 175 9.90 15.57 11.37
CA VAL A 175 9.33 15.13 12.63
C VAL A 175 10.23 15.57 13.78
N THR A 176 9.64 16.00 14.89
CA THR A 176 10.40 16.32 16.11
C THR A 176 11.10 15.08 16.63
N ALA A 177 12.39 15.20 16.98
CA ALA A 177 13.21 14.07 17.45
C ALA A 177 12.59 13.32 18.65
N ALA A 178 11.93 14.03 19.55
CA ALA A 178 11.21 13.41 20.67
C ALA A 178 10.07 12.48 20.24
N ASN A 179 9.49 12.71 19.05
CA ASN A 179 8.36 11.93 18.56
C ASN A 179 8.77 10.65 17.81
N TYR A 180 9.94 10.64 17.15
CA TYR A 180 10.43 9.42 16.50
C TYR A 180 11.46 8.64 17.34
N GLY A 181 11.98 9.24 18.43
CA GLY A 181 12.87 8.58 19.37
C GLY A 181 14.04 7.88 18.71
N ASP A 182 14.24 6.60 19.04
CA ASP A 182 15.34 5.76 18.54
C ASP A 182 15.05 5.10 17.17
N THR A 183 13.97 5.47 16.49
CA THR A 183 13.66 4.99 15.14
C THR A 183 14.77 5.37 14.16
N LYS A 184 15.36 4.37 13.47
CA LYS A 184 16.45 4.60 12.52
C LYS A 184 15.92 4.63 11.10
N TYR A 185 16.29 5.67 10.38
CA TYR A 185 16.02 5.77 8.94
C TYR A 185 17.07 4.98 8.14
N LEU A 186 16.60 4.20 7.17
CA LEU A 186 17.44 3.47 6.21
C LEU A 186 17.17 4.05 4.80
N ASP A 187 18.23 4.08 3.97
CA ASP A 187 18.09 4.50 2.57
C ASP A 187 17.04 3.67 1.83
N PRO A 188 16.01 4.30 1.23
CA PRO A 188 14.90 3.59 0.61
C PRO A 188 15.30 2.77 -0.62
N ILE A 189 16.32 3.18 -1.39
CA ILE A 189 16.71 2.49 -2.63
C ILE A 189 17.30 1.09 -2.34
N PRO A 190 18.34 0.92 -1.52
CA PRO A 190 18.82 -0.41 -1.13
C PRO A 190 17.75 -1.26 -0.45
N VAL A 191 16.89 -0.62 0.36
CA VAL A 191 15.78 -1.30 1.03
C VAL A 191 14.76 -1.81 0.01
N ALA A 192 14.36 -1.01 -0.97
CA ALA A 192 13.44 -1.43 -2.03
C ALA A 192 13.99 -2.61 -2.83
N LYS A 193 15.28 -2.56 -3.24
CA LYS A 193 15.96 -3.68 -3.91
C LYS A 193 15.89 -4.97 -3.08
N ARG A 194 16.14 -4.87 -1.78
CA ARG A 194 16.02 -6.01 -0.84
C ARG A 194 14.59 -6.52 -0.73
N MET A 195 13.58 -5.64 -0.63
CA MET A 195 12.18 -6.04 -0.55
C MET A 195 11.73 -6.77 -1.80
N VAL A 196 12.06 -6.27 -2.98
CA VAL A 196 11.74 -6.95 -4.24
C VAL A 196 12.40 -8.32 -4.31
N SER A 197 13.68 -8.44 -3.93
CA SER A 197 14.38 -9.73 -3.89
C SER A 197 13.69 -10.74 -2.99
N ILE A 198 13.24 -10.31 -1.80
CA ILE A 198 12.49 -11.17 -0.86
C ILE A 198 11.14 -11.55 -1.46
N LEU A 199 10.35 -10.59 -1.91
CA LEU A 199 8.98 -10.80 -2.37
C LEU A 199 8.93 -11.67 -3.63
N ARG A 200 9.83 -11.45 -4.59
CA ARG A 200 9.91 -12.28 -5.80
C ARG A 200 10.61 -13.62 -5.55
N GLY A 201 11.73 -13.58 -4.85
CA GLY A 201 12.59 -14.76 -4.64
C GLY A 201 12.06 -15.74 -3.61
N LYS A 202 11.85 -15.28 -2.36
CA LYS A 202 11.43 -16.11 -1.22
C LYS A 202 9.92 -16.27 -1.18
N GLU A 203 9.17 -15.17 -1.22
CA GLU A 203 7.72 -15.17 -1.06
C GLU A 203 6.97 -15.55 -2.34
N LYS A 204 7.64 -15.61 -3.50
CA LYS A 204 7.08 -16.00 -4.79
C LYS A 204 5.83 -15.19 -5.18
N CYS A 205 5.88 -13.88 -4.94
CA CYS A 205 4.77 -12.99 -5.28
C CYS A 205 4.65 -12.80 -6.79
N ASP A 206 3.43 -12.91 -7.30
CA ASP A 206 3.07 -12.65 -8.69
C ASP A 206 3.06 -11.14 -8.98
N ILE A 207 2.66 -10.32 -7.99
CA ILE A 207 2.61 -8.85 -8.05
C ILE A 207 3.38 -8.29 -6.87
N VAL A 208 4.16 -7.21 -7.09
CA VAL A 208 4.84 -6.45 -6.04
C VAL A 208 4.40 -4.99 -6.11
N ILE A 209 3.78 -4.51 -5.02
CA ILE A 209 3.28 -3.14 -4.86
C ILE A 209 4.13 -2.43 -3.79
N CYS A 210 4.58 -1.21 -4.11
CA CYS A 210 5.20 -0.31 -3.16
C CYS A 210 4.19 0.74 -2.70
N LEU A 211 3.91 0.79 -1.40
CA LEU A 211 3.20 1.91 -0.76
C LEU A 211 4.26 2.92 -0.34
N SER A 212 4.34 4.03 -1.05
CA SER A 212 5.41 5.00 -0.85
C SER A 212 4.89 6.30 -0.25
N HIS A 213 5.50 6.73 0.84
CA HIS A 213 5.31 8.08 1.37
C HIS A 213 6.54 8.97 1.13
N LEU A 214 7.33 8.69 0.06
CA LEU A 214 8.53 9.46 -0.26
C LEU A 214 8.24 10.76 -1.00
N GLY A 215 7.13 10.83 -1.70
CA GLY A 215 6.78 11.94 -2.59
C GLY A 215 7.18 11.67 -4.05
N TRP A 216 6.40 12.27 -4.97
CA TRP A 216 6.56 12.02 -6.41
C TRP A 216 7.89 12.54 -6.95
N LYS A 217 8.13 13.84 -6.83
CA LYS A 217 9.33 14.55 -7.32
C LYS A 217 9.66 15.68 -6.37
N ILE A 218 10.07 15.37 -5.16
CA ILE A 218 10.41 16.40 -4.18
C ILE A 218 11.91 16.47 -3.93
N GLY A 219 12.29 17.59 -3.36
CA GLY A 219 13.58 18.19 -3.07
C GLY A 219 14.79 17.32 -2.70
N ASP A 220 14.59 16.10 -2.24
CA ASP A 220 15.66 15.10 -2.17
C ASP A 220 15.58 14.19 -3.42
N PRO A 221 16.41 14.44 -4.44
CA PRO A 221 16.38 13.66 -5.66
C PRO A 221 16.74 12.18 -5.46
N THR A 222 17.29 11.81 -4.30
CA THR A 222 17.71 10.43 -4.00
C THR A 222 16.63 9.60 -3.32
N ALA A 223 15.52 10.20 -2.89
CA ALA A 223 14.51 9.56 -2.06
C ALA A 223 13.06 9.81 -2.55
N SER A 224 12.83 10.00 -3.84
CA SER A 224 11.49 10.15 -4.43
C SER A 224 10.98 8.85 -5.04
N ASP A 225 9.66 8.77 -5.29
CA ASP A 225 9.04 7.64 -5.99
C ASP A 225 9.71 7.38 -7.34
N GLU A 226 10.00 8.45 -8.09
CA GLU A 226 10.67 8.38 -9.39
C GLU A 226 12.07 7.76 -9.27
N CYS A 227 12.85 8.14 -8.26
CA CYS A 227 14.20 7.62 -8.05
C CYS A 227 14.18 6.14 -7.65
N VAL A 228 13.29 5.76 -6.74
CA VAL A 228 13.13 4.35 -6.35
C VAL A 228 12.80 3.49 -7.56
N ILE A 229 11.90 3.93 -8.44
CA ILE A 229 11.56 3.17 -9.66
C ILE A 229 12.78 3.04 -10.57
N LYS A 230 13.47 4.15 -10.88
CA LYS A 230 14.63 4.16 -11.79
C LYS A 230 15.79 3.28 -11.32
N GLU A 231 15.96 3.16 -10.01
CA GLU A 231 17.07 2.43 -9.39
C GLU A 231 16.74 0.98 -9.03
N THR A 232 15.49 0.55 -9.19
CA THR A 232 15.04 -0.81 -8.84
C THR A 232 14.55 -1.56 -10.07
N THR A 233 14.25 -2.84 -9.90
CA THR A 233 13.56 -3.68 -10.89
C THR A 233 12.52 -4.52 -10.17
N GLY A 234 11.46 -4.92 -10.87
CA GLY A 234 10.51 -5.90 -10.35
C GLY A 234 9.42 -5.36 -9.43
N ILE A 235 9.29 -4.04 -9.27
CA ILE A 235 8.08 -3.39 -8.76
C ILE A 235 7.07 -3.32 -9.91
N ASP A 236 5.78 -3.63 -9.64
CA ASP A 236 4.73 -3.57 -10.65
C ASP A 236 3.88 -2.31 -10.56
N LEU A 237 3.76 -1.73 -9.36
CA LEU A 237 2.93 -0.56 -9.09
C LEU A 237 3.50 0.21 -7.89
N VAL A 238 3.59 1.53 -8.02
CA VAL A 238 3.87 2.43 -6.90
C VAL A 238 2.64 3.26 -6.59
N LEU A 239 2.20 3.18 -5.34
CA LEU A 239 1.11 3.96 -4.77
C LEU A 239 1.74 4.99 -3.84
N GLY A 240 1.76 6.25 -4.26
CA GLY A 240 2.55 7.30 -3.64
C GLY A 240 1.75 8.23 -2.72
N GLY A 241 2.47 9.04 -1.92
CA GLY A 241 1.94 10.05 -1.00
C GLY A 241 2.92 11.19 -0.75
N HIS A 242 2.77 11.90 0.38
CA HIS A 242 3.67 12.92 0.93
C HIS A 242 3.71 14.27 0.20
N SER A 243 3.99 14.28 -1.09
CA SER A 243 4.11 15.54 -1.86
C SER A 243 2.77 16.19 -2.20
N HIS A 244 1.66 15.58 -1.80
CA HIS A 244 0.29 16.03 -2.11
C HIS A 244 0.04 16.23 -3.62
N THR A 245 0.82 15.57 -4.46
CA THR A 245 0.70 15.72 -5.91
C THR A 245 -0.60 15.09 -6.39
N MET A 246 -1.41 15.85 -7.13
CA MET A 246 -2.61 15.31 -7.76
C MET A 246 -2.25 14.82 -9.17
N LEU A 247 -2.18 13.51 -9.33
CA LEU A 247 -2.02 12.88 -10.63
C LEU A 247 -3.41 12.40 -11.12
N ALA A 248 -3.94 13.06 -12.14
CA ALA A 248 -5.24 12.70 -12.71
C ALA A 248 -5.22 11.32 -13.40
N THR A 249 -4.05 10.91 -13.88
CA THR A 249 -3.77 9.61 -14.48
C THR A 249 -2.42 9.10 -13.99
N PRO A 250 -2.20 7.77 -13.97
CA PRO A 250 -0.91 7.22 -13.61
C PRO A 250 0.20 7.77 -14.50
N GLN A 251 1.33 8.12 -13.88
CA GLN A 251 2.57 8.38 -14.59
C GLN A 251 3.33 7.07 -14.75
N TYR A 252 4.15 6.97 -15.80
CA TYR A 252 4.95 5.78 -16.07
C TYR A 252 6.42 6.15 -16.04
N VAL A 253 7.19 5.44 -15.22
CA VAL A 253 8.64 5.61 -15.10
C VAL A 253 9.30 4.29 -15.52
N GLU A 254 10.37 4.38 -16.30
CA GLU A 254 11.18 3.20 -16.66
C GLU A 254 12.03 2.79 -15.47
N ASP A 255 11.94 1.52 -15.08
CA ASP A 255 12.78 0.90 -14.06
C ASP A 255 14.22 0.61 -14.60
N ALA A 256 15.10 0.13 -13.74
CA ALA A 256 16.49 -0.17 -14.12
C ALA A 256 16.63 -1.24 -15.23
N ALA A 257 15.56 -1.96 -15.55
CA ALA A 257 15.51 -2.92 -16.67
C ALA A 257 14.72 -2.40 -17.89
N GLY A 258 14.27 -1.12 -17.88
CA GLY A 258 13.49 -0.51 -18.95
C GLY A 258 12.00 -0.85 -18.94
N LYS A 259 11.50 -1.52 -17.90
CA LYS A 259 10.07 -1.76 -17.73
C LYS A 259 9.37 -0.50 -17.23
N LYS A 260 8.25 -0.13 -17.88
CA LYS A 260 7.41 0.98 -17.44
C LYS A 260 6.60 0.60 -16.21
N VAL A 261 6.87 1.26 -15.08
CA VAL A 261 6.17 1.07 -13.80
C VAL A 261 5.19 2.23 -13.59
N PRO A 262 3.89 1.96 -13.40
CA PRO A 262 2.91 2.99 -13.08
C PRO A 262 3.10 3.51 -11.65
N VAL A 263 2.93 4.82 -11.49
CA VAL A 263 2.89 5.51 -10.19
C VAL A 263 1.73 6.50 -10.15
N ILE A 264 1.07 6.61 -8.98
CA ILE A 264 -0.08 7.51 -8.76
C ILE A 264 -0.01 8.14 -7.38
N GLN A 265 -0.49 9.39 -7.26
CA GLN A 265 -0.83 10.04 -5.99
C GLN A 265 -2.18 10.74 -6.13
N ASN A 266 -2.93 10.83 -5.02
CA ASN A 266 -4.31 11.31 -4.98
C ASN A 266 -4.47 12.73 -4.39
N GLY A 267 -3.43 13.58 -4.46
CA GLY A 267 -3.44 14.86 -3.77
C GLY A 267 -3.50 14.65 -2.25
N LYS A 268 -4.38 15.37 -1.57
CA LYS A 268 -4.59 15.28 -0.11
C LYS A 268 -6.04 15.44 0.32
N SER A 269 -6.27 15.36 1.66
CA SER A 269 -7.53 15.70 2.32
C SER A 269 -8.72 14.85 1.86
N ALA A 270 -8.48 13.59 1.59
CA ALA A 270 -9.50 12.61 1.23
C ALA A 270 -10.32 12.94 -0.05
N CYS A 271 -9.87 13.87 -0.89
CA CYS A 271 -10.64 14.34 -2.05
C CYS A 271 -10.67 13.39 -3.24
N SER A 272 -9.73 12.47 -3.33
CA SER A 272 -9.57 11.54 -4.46
C SER A 272 -9.28 10.12 -4.01
N ILE A 273 -9.56 9.18 -4.90
CA ILE A 273 -9.28 7.74 -4.75
C ILE A 273 -8.84 7.26 -6.13
N SER A 274 -7.76 6.49 -6.20
CA SER A 274 -7.36 5.80 -7.43
C SER A 274 -7.89 4.37 -7.45
N ARG A 275 -8.16 3.84 -8.64
CA ARG A 275 -8.48 2.44 -8.88
C ARG A 275 -7.61 1.87 -10.00
N PHE A 276 -7.11 0.67 -9.79
CA PHE A 276 -6.40 -0.14 -10.78
C PHE A 276 -7.06 -1.51 -10.89
N ASP A 277 -7.23 -1.99 -12.11
CA ASP A 277 -7.58 -3.37 -12.39
C ASP A 277 -6.36 -4.04 -13.04
N ILE A 278 -5.65 -4.86 -12.26
CA ILE A 278 -4.40 -5.51 -12.66
C ILE A 278 -4.74 -6.88 -13.24
N HIS A 279 -4.43 -7.09 -14.52
CA HIS A 279 -4.63 -8.36 -15.20
C HIS A 279 -3.40 -9.27 -15.04
N VAL A 280 -3.61 -10.46 -14.48
CA VAL A 280 -2.57 -11.48 -14.26
C VAL A 280 -2.86 -12.66 -15.18
N LYS A 281 -1.89 -12.98 -16.04
CA LYS A 281 -1.93 -14.10 -16.99
C LYS A 281 -1.47 -15.41 -16.37
#